data_faaf3b1ea86928ad83ddd536b05bbbcd
#
_entry.id   faaf3b1ea86928ad83ddd536b05bbbcd
#
_cell.length_a   1.000
_cell.length_b   1.000
_cell.length_c   1.000
_cell.angle_alpha   90.00
_cell.angle_beta   90.00
_cell.angle_gamma   90.00
#
_symmetry.space_group_name_H-M   'P 1'
#
loop_
_entity.id
_entity.type
_entity.pdbx_description
1 polymer ?
#
loop_
_entity_poly.entity_id
_entity_poly.type
_entity_poly.pdbx_seq_one_letter_code
_entity_poly.pdbx_strand_id
1 'polypeptide(L)'
;MNDAPVSRDASGKPFLTDVQTLRERARKNMASGVVTTTYGGDVDKTIEILQSVLATEIVCVLRYTMHAVTATGISSESVKAEFAQHAKEEQAHMMAVAERIDQLGGTPNFNPEGLATRSASQYAEGENLVDMIKENLIAERIAVDHYRELIRYFADDDPATRVMLEGILTVEEEHATDMHDLLVAHEGHPPLED
;
A
#
# COMPACT_ATOMS: atom_id res chain seq x y z
N MET A 1 2.18 -38.97 -13.32
CA MET A 1 1.01 -38.15 -12.90
C MET A 1 0.41 -37.63 -14.19
N ASN A 2 -0.81 -38.05 -14.56
CA ASN A 2 -1.48 -37.54 -15.76
C ASN A 2 -2.08 -36.16 -15.37
N ASP A 3 -1.43 -35.07 -15.80
CA ASP A 3 -2.11 -33.79 -15.87
C ASP A 3 -3.20 -33.93 -16.94
N ALA A 4 -4.45 -33.98 -16.52
CA ALA A 4 -5.56 -33.87 -17.43
C ALA A 4 -5.43 -32.54 -18.19
N PRO A 5 -5.58 -32.52 -19.52
CA PRO A 5 -5.43 -31.29 -20.27
C PRO A 5 -6.44 -30.26 -19.75
N VAL A 6 -5.95 -29.10 -19.35
CA VAL A 6 -6.79 -27.95 -18.95
C VAL A 6 -7.64 -27.62 -20.16
N SER A 7 -8.95 -27.81 -20.06
CA SER A 7 -9.87 -27.45 -21.14
C SER A 7 -9.79 -25.92 -21.33
N ARG A 8 -9.62 -25.49 -22.59
CA ARG A 8 -9.55 -24.08 -22.94
C ARG A 8 -10.85 -23.66 -23.64
N ASP A 9 -11.30 -22.45 -23.39
CA ASP A 9 -12.42 -21.87 -24.14
C ASP A 9 -12.01 -21.54 -25.59
N ALA A 10 -12.95 -21.05 -26.39
CA ALA A 10 -12.71 -20.68 -27.79
C ALA A 10 -11.69 -19.53 -27.97
N SER A 11 -11.34 -18.83 -26.92
CA SER A 11 -10.31 -17.77 -26.89
C SER A 11 -8.93 -18.28 -26.47
N GLY A 12 -8.80 -19.58 -26.13
CA GLY A 12 -7.57 -20.20 -25.66
C GLY A 12 -7.28 -20.00 -24.18
N LYS A 13 -8.18 -19.36 -23.41
CA LYS A 13 -8.05 -19.17 -21.97
C LYS A 13 -8.35 -20.48 -21.23
N PRO A 14 -7.69 -20.73 -20.07
CA PRO A 14 -8.02 -21.88 -19.25
C PRO A 14 -9.45 -21.76 -18.73
N PHE A 15 -10.21 -22.84 -18.88
CA PHE A 15 -11.55 -22.93 -18.31
C PHE A 15 -11.49 -23.20 -16.81
N LEU A 16 -12.60 -22.99 -16.10
CA LEU A 16 -12.65 -23.22 -14.66
C LEU A 16 -12.30 -24.66 -14.30
N THR A 17 -11.51 -24.84 -13.25
CA THR A 17 -11.22 -26.16 -12.68
C THR A 17 -12.52 -26.75 -12.12
N ASP A 18 -12.79 -28.06 -12.37
CA ASP A 18 -13.96 -28.71 -11.81
C ASP A 18 -13.91 -28.78 -10.27
N VAL A 19 -15.08 -28.80 -9.67
CA VAL A 19 -15.23 -28.72 -8.20
C VAL A 19 -14.61 -29.92 -7.48
N GLN A 20 -14.61 -31.11 -8.09
CA GLN A 20 -14.03 -32.29 -7.47
C GLN A 20 -12.50 -32.15 -7.36
N THR A 21 -11.86 -31.71 -8.43
CA THR A 21 -10.41 -31.40 -8.43
C THR A 21 -10.06 -30.33 -7.39
N LEU A 22 -10.86 -29.26 -7.26
CA LEU A 22 -10.65 -28.22 -6.20
C LEU A 22 -10.73 -28.82 -4.79
N ARG A 23 -11.72 -29.68 -4.53
CA ARG A 23 -11.89 -30.36 -3.24
C ARG A 23 -10.71 -31.29 -2.89
N GLU A 24 -10.19 -32.00 -3.87
CA GLU A 24 -9.04 -32.89 -3.70
C GLU A 24 -7.75 -32.10 -3.42
N ARG A 25 -7.50 -31.02 -4.16
CA ARG A 25 -6.37 -30.11 -3.92
C ARG A 25 -6.42 -29.49 -2.54
N ALA A 26 -7.59 -28.98 -2.12
CA ALA A 26 -7.77 -28.37 -0.81
C ALA A 26 -7.45 -29.34 0.34
N ARG A 27 -7.90 -30.60 0.25
CA ARG A 27 -7.61 -31.60 1.28
C ARG A 27 -6.14 -31.98 1.36
N LYS A 28 -5.43 -32.02 0.22
CA LYS A 28 -4.00 -32.35 0.19
C LYS A 28 -3.11 -31.23 0.75
N ASN A 29 -3.53 -29.99 0.64
CA ASN A 29 -2.72 -28.81 0.95
C ASN A 29 -3.29 -28.00 2.14
N MET A 30 -4.07 -28.60 2.99
CA MET A 30 -4.76 -27.94 4.11
C MET A 30 -3.81 -27.20 5.07
N ALA A 31 -2.58 -27.68 5.23
CA ALA A 31 -1.57 -27.09 6.09
C ALA A 31 -0.91 -25.81 5.52
N SER A 32 -1.10 -25.54 4.23
CA SER A 32 -0.44 -24.40 3.55
C SER A 32 -1.19 -23.06 3.68
N GLY A 33 -2.27 -23.01 4.47
CA GLY A 33 -3.04 -21.78 4.68
C GLY A 33 -3.60 -21.21 3.37
N VAL A 34 -3.39 -19.91 3.13
CA VAL A 34 -3.88 -19.21 1.93
C VAL A 34 -3.01 -19.44 0.71
N VAL A 35 -1.76 -19.87 0.89
CA VAL A 35 -0.83 -20.17 -0.22
C VAL A 35 -1.16 -21.53 -0.78
N THR A 36 -2.01 -21.56 -1.81
CA THR A 36 -2.41 -22.79 -2.49
C THR A 36 -1.41 -23.16 -3.59
N THR A 37 -1.54 -24.37 -4.16
CA THR A 37 -0.70 -24.82 -5.28
C THR A 37 -0.89 -24.02 -6.58
N THR A 38 -1.87 -23.13 -6.60
CA THR A 38 -2.17 -22.25 -7.73
C THR A 38 -1.76 -20.79 -7.46
N TYR A 39 -1.10 -20.53 -6.35
CA TYR A 39 -0.48 -19.21 -6.11
C TYR A 39 0.61 -19.00 -7.17
N GLY A 40 0.49 -17.92 -7.94
CA GLY A 40 1.34 -17.68 -9.12
C GLY A 40 2.65 -16.94 -8.79
N GLY A 41 2.70 -16.25 -7.65
CA GLY A 41 3.84 -15.42 -7.26
C GLY A 41 4.91 -16.17 -6.44
N ASP A 42 6.01 -15.49 -6.19
CA ASP A 42 7.03 -15.88 -5.22
C ASP A 42 6.64 -15.31 -3.85
N VAL A 43 6.29 -16.19 -2.89
CA VAL A 43 5.80 -15.82 -1.55
C VAL A 43 6.85 -15.02 -0.77
N ASP A 44 8.11 -15.48 -0.79
CA ASP A 44 9.19 -14.83 -0.04
C ASP A 44 9.46 -13.43 -0.59
N LYS A 45 9.46 -13.28 -1.91
CA LYS A 45 9.60 -11.99 -2.57
C LYS A 45 8.41 -11.07 -2.32
N THR A 46 7.19 -11.61 -2.31
CA THR A 46 5.98 -10.87 -1.96
C THR A 46 6.06 -10.31 -0.54
N ILE A 47 6.47 -11.14 0.42
CA ILE A 47 6.67 -10.72 1.82
C ILE A 47 7.75 -9.64 1.90
N GLU A 48 8.89 -9.79 1.23
CA GLU A 48 9.97 -8.79 1.21
C GLU A 48 9.45 -7.43 0.71
N ILE A 49 8.71 -7.40 -0.38
CA ILE A 49 8.10 -6.19 -0.94
C ILE A 49 7.12 -5.57 0.06
N LEU A 50 6.22 -6.37 0.61
CA LEU A 50 5.23 -5.88 1.58
C LEU A 50 5.86 -5.37 2.88
N GLN A 51 7.03 -5.88 3.31
CA GLN A 51 7.78 -5.32 4.44
C GLN A 51 8.28 -3.90 4.16
N SER A 52 8.66 -3.58 2.93
CA SER A 52 9.02 -2.21 2.53
C SER A 52 7.79 -1.30 2.49
N VAL A 53 6.66 -1.80 1.99
CA VAL A 53 5.39 -1.07 2.01
C VAL A 53 4.96 -0.80 3.46
N LEU A 54 4.99 -1.81 4.34
CA LEU A 54 4.70 -1.65 5.77
C LEU A 54 5.56 -0.57 6.42
N ALA A 55 6.85 -0.54 6.11
CA ALA A 55 7.75 0.49 6.64
C ALA A 55 7.37 1.89 6.13
N THR A 56 6.92 2.00 4.88
CA THR A 56 6.46 3.26 4.28
C THR A 56 5.22 3.77 5.00
N GLU A 57 4.20 2.94 5.19
CA GLU A 57 2.98 3.30 5.93
C GLU A 57 3.29 3.74 7.36
N ILE A 58 4.17 3.02 8.08
CA ILE A 58 4.58 3.42 9.44
C ILE A 58 5.22 4.82 9.43
N VAL A 59 6.08 5.12 8.47
CA VAL A 59 6.71 6.46 8.36
C VAL A 59 5.66 7.53 8.05
N CYS A 60 4.67 7.25 7.20
CA CYS A 60 3.56 8.16 6.89
C CYS A 60 2.70 8.42 8.13
N VAL A 61 2.31 7.39 8.89
CA VAL A 61 1.59 7.53 10.17
C VAL A 61 2.35 8.44 11.13
N LEU A 62 3.65 8.23 11.32
CA LEU A 62 4.47 9.02 12.23
C LEU A 62 4.57 10.49 11.78
N ARG A 63 4.79 10.72 10.49
CA ARG A 63 4.90 12.07 9.92
C ARG A 63 3.59 12.82 10.03
N TYR A 64 2.47 12.26 9.59
CA TYR A 64 1.16 12.91 9.69
C TYR A 64 0.74 13.16 11.15
N THR A 65 1.02 12.22 12.05
CA THR A 65 0.76 12.41 13.49
C THR A 65 1.56 13.56 14.05
N MET A 66 2.85 13.67 13.72
CA MET A 66 3.70 14.76 14.16
C MET A 66 3.22 16.10 13.59
N HIS A 67 2.89 16.18 12.30
CA HIS A 67 2.35 17.37 11.66
C HIS A 67 1.00 17.81 12.28
N ALA A 68 0.10 16.86 12.55
CA ALA A 68 -1.19 17.16 13.21
C ALA A 68 -1.02 17.79 14.60
N VAL A 69 0.02 17.42 15.34
CA VAL A 69 0.31 17.95 16.67
C VAL A 69 1.03 19.30 16.60
N THR A 70 1.99 19.44 15.68
CA THR A 70 2.95 20.56 15.71
C THR A 70 2.61 21.70 14.76
N ALA A 71 1.73 21.52 13.78
CA ALA A 71 1.34 22.57 12.84
C ALA A 71 0.82 23.82 13.58
N THR A 72 1.28 25.01 13.20
CA THR A 72 0.92 26.29 13.79
C THR A 72 0.70 27.35 12.72
N GLY A 73 0.01 28.44 13.06
CA GLY A 73 -0.21 29.56 12.18
C GLY A 73 -1.68 29.80 11.83
N ILE A 74 -1.92 30.75 10.94
CA ILE A 74 -3.27 31.10 10.47
C ILE A 74 -3.84 29.89 9.70
N SER A 75 -5.06 29.49 10.02
CA SER A 75 -5.76 28.33 9.43
C SER A 75 -5.17 26.95 9.79
N SER A 76 -4.23 26.88 10.76
CA SER A 76 -3.61 25.61 11.14
C SER A 76 -4.59 24.57 11.69
N GLU A 77 -5.70 24.98 12.30
CA GLU A 77 -6.67 24.03 12.92
C GLU A 77 -7.35 23.12 11.90
N SER A 78 -7.73 23.65 10.71
CA SER A 78 -8.30 22.82 9.64
C SER A 78 -7.26 21.88 9.04
N VAL A 79 -6.03 22.36 8.84
CA VAL A 79 -4.92 21.55 8.31
C VAL A 79 -4.50 20.46 9.30
N LYS A 80 -4.48 20.74 10.61
CA LYS A 80 -4.27 19.73 11.65
C LYS A 80 -5.32 18.63 11.63
N ALA A 81 -6.59 19.01 11.42
CA ALA A 81 -7.67 18.03 11.34
C ALA A 81 -7.49 17.11 10.14
N GLU A 82 -7.06 17.65 8.99
CA GLU A 82 -6.73 16.88 7.78
C GLU A 82 -5.55 15.94 8.03
N PHE A 83 -4.43 16.46 8.54
CA PHE A 83 -3.28 15.61 8.90
C PHE A 83 -3.65 14.50 9.90
N ALA A 84 -4.52 14.79 10.87
CA ALA A 84 -4.98 13.77 11.82
C ALA A 84 -5.90 12.73 11.17
N GLN A 85 -6.67 13.11 10.16
CA GLN A 85 -7.50 12.19 9.39
C GLN A 85 -6.61 11.27 8.54
N HIS A 86 -5.67 11.83 7.78
CA HIS A 86 -4.72 11.06 6.98
C HIS A 86 -3.91 10.10 7.86
N ALA A 87 -3.43 10.53 9.04
CA ALA A 87 -2.72 9.63 9.96
C ALA A 87 -3.52 8.37 10.35
N LYS A 88 -4.86 8.46 10.43
CA LYS A 88 -5.72 7.31 10.73
C LYS A 88 -5.90 6.39 9.51
N GLU A 89 -5.97 6.98 8.33
CA GLU A 89 -6.10 6.25 7.08
C GLU A 89 -4.80 5.50 6.78
N GLU A 90 -3.64 6.14 6.95
CA GLU A 90 -2.33 5.49 6.89
C GLU A 90 -2.19 4.35 7.92
N GLN A 91 -2.74 4.53 9.12
CA GLN A 91 -2.79 3.44 10.10
C GLN A 91 -3.63 2.25 9.62
N ALA A 92 -4.71 2.49 8.89
CA ALA A 92 -5.50 1.42 8.30
C ALA A 92 -4.73 0.71 7.16
N HIS A 93 -4.02 1.45 6.30
CA HIS A 93 -3.14 0.90 5.28
C HIS A 93 -2.04 0.04 5.91
N MET A 94 -1.33 0.56 6.91
CA MET A 94 -0.32 -0.16 7.70
C MET A 94 -0.85 -1.50 8.20
N MET A 95 -2.06 -1.52 8.77
CA MET A 95 -2.66 -2.75 9.30
C MET A 95 -3.04 -3.73 8.20
N ALA A 96 -3.62 -3.25 7.09
CA ALA A 96 -3.97 -4.12 5.95
C ALA A 96 -2.72 -4.81 5.37
N VAL A 97 -1.62 -4.08 5.21
CA VAL A 97 -0.35 -4.63 4.74
C VAL A 97 0.23 -5.64 5.74
N ALA A 98 0.22 -5.32 7.04
CA ALA A 98 0.70 -6.22 8.09
C ALA A 98 -0.10 -7.54 8.13
N GLU A 99 -1.43 -7.46 8.06
CA GLU A 99 -2.31 -8.63 8.01
C GLU A 99 -2.04 -9.48 6.75
N ARG A 100 -1.75 -8.83 5.61
CA ARG A 100 -1.40 -9.55 4.38
C ARG A 100 -0.08 -10.31 4.51
N ILE A 101 0.94 -9.72 5.13
CA ILE A 101 2.21 -10.39 5.44
C ILE A 101 1.97 -11.64 6.30
N ASP A 102 1.19 -11.52 7.37
CA ASP A 102 0.85 -12.63 8.26
C ASP A 102 0.08 -13.75 7.52
N GLN A 103 -0.91 -13.40 6.70
CA GLN A 103 -1.65 -14.35 5.86
C GLN A 103 -0.73 -15.16 4.94
N LEU A 104 0.33 -14.54 4.42
CA LEU A 104 1.32 -15.22 3.57
C LEU A 104 2.33 -16.06 4.37
N GLY A 105 2.23 -16.08 5.70
CA GLY A 105 3.10 -16.83 6.62
C GLY A 105 4.36 -16.05 7.02
N GLY A 106 4.46 -14.76 6.71
CA GLY A 106 5.52 -13.87 7.17
C GLY A 106 5.24 -13.29 8.56
N THR A 107 6.24 -12.66 9.16
CA THR A 107 6.07 -11.88 10.40
C THR A 107 6.21 -10.41 10.10
N PRO A 108 5.16 -9.57 10.28
CA PRO A 108 5.23 -8.13 10.02
C PRO A 108 6.33 -7.46 10.87
N ASN A 109 7.16 -6.66 10.23
CA ASN A 109 8.30 -6.03 10.90
C ASN A 109 7.97 -4.61 11.38
N PHE A 110 7.56 -4.50 12.63
CA PHE A 110 7.31 -3.22 13.33
C PHE A 110 8.53 -2.70 14.11
N ASN A 111 9.72 -3.30 13.95
CA ASN A 111 10.91 -2.83 14.65
C ASN A 111 11.28 -1.42 14.17
N PRO A 112 11.37 -0.41 15.08
CA PRO A 112 11.76 0.95 14.72
C PRO A 112 13.21 1.05 14.23
N GLU A 113 14.07 0.08 14.57
CA GLU A 113 15.45 0.06 14.09
C GLU A 113 15.50 -0.16 12.57
N GLY A 114 16.14 0.77 11.86
CA GLY A 114 16.23 0.75 10.40
C GLY A 114 14.92 1.03 9.66
N LEU A 115 13.89 1.53 10.35
CA LEU A 115 12.58 1.82 9.75
C LEU A 115 12.70 2.78 8.56
N ALA A 116 13.40 3.90 8.73
CA ALA A 116 13.57 4.90 7.68
C ALA A 116 14.37 4.38 6.46
N THR A 117 15.22 3.37 6.63
CA THR A 117 15.97 2.78 5.51
C THR A 117 15.18 1.74 4.72
N ARG A 118 14.11 1.21 5.30
CA ARG A 118 13.18 0.27 4.63
C ARG A 118 12.05 0.97 3.92
N SER A 119 11.73 2.20 4.32
CA SER A 119 10.64 3.02 3.78
C SER A 119 11.02 3.60 2.41
N ALA A 120 10.08 3.65 1.48
CA ALA A 120 10.19 4.41 0.25
C ALA A 120 9.95 5.92 0.49
N SER A 121 9.15 6.27 1.49
CA SER A 121 8.88 7.66 1.88
C SER A 121 9.89 8.14 2.93
N GLN A 122 10.25 9.42 2.87
CA GLN A 122 11.14 10.05 3.84
C GLN A 122 10.34 10.62 5.02
N TYR A 123 10.92 10.55 6.23
CA TYR A 123 10.43 11.29 7.37
C TYR A 123 10.95 12.72 7.29
N ALA A 124 10.07 13.66 6.96
CA ALA A 124 10.39 15.08 6.86
C ALA A 124 9.49 15.88 7.80
N GLU A 125 10.07 16.81 8.57
CA GLU A 125 9.35 17.57 9.60
C GLU A 125 8.71 18.85 9.05
N GLY A 126 9.30 19.45 7.99
CA GLY A 126 8.92 20.77 7.51
C GLY A 126 9.33 21.88 8.50
N GLU A 127 9.60 23.08 8.02
CA GLU A 127 9.97 24.23 8.86
C GLU A 127 8.74 25.05 9.30
N ASN A 128 7.66 24.99 8.53
CA ASN A 128 6.41 25.74 8.73
C ASN A 128 5.23 24.98 8.13
N LEU A 129 4.01 25.50 8.29
CA LEU A 129 2.78 24.85 7.82
C LEU A 129 2.80 24.50 6.33
N VAL A 130 3.29 25.41 5.50
CA VAL A 130 3.36 25.22 4.04
C VAL A 130 4.36 24.13 3.68
N ASP A 131 5.52 24.10 4.33
CA ASP A 131 6.52 23.05 4.12
C ASP A 131 5.99 21.68 4.58
N MET A 132 5.23 21.60 5.69
CA MET A 132 4.57 20.37 6.11
C MET A 132 3.59 19.85 5.04
N ILE A 133 2.80 20.74 4.43
CA ILE A 133 1.88 20.40 3.34
C ILE A 133 2.68 19.88 2.13
N LYS A 134 3.77 20.56 1.75
CA LYS A 134 4.64 20.16 0.63
C LYS A 134 5.27 18.79 0.84
N GLU A 135 5.83 18.56 2.03
CA GLU A 135 6.46 17.28 2.36
C GLU A 135 5.46 16.12 2.36
N ASN A 136 4.22 16.36 2.79
CA ASN A 136 3.16 15.38 2.67
C ASN A 136 2.78 15.15 1.20
N LEU A 137 2.55 16.20 0.40
CA LEU A 137 2.26 16.05 -1.03
C LEU A 137 3.34 15.27 -1.79
N ILE A 138 4.61 15.54 -1.49
CA ILE A 138 5.74 14.79 -2.09
C ILE A 138 5.64 13.30 -1.75
N ALA A 139 5.34 13.00 -0.49
CA ALA A 139 5.24 11.62 -0.05
C ALA A 139 4.04 10.88 -0.65
N GLU A 140 2.87 11.54 -0.77
CA GLU A 140 1.71 10.95 -1.44
C GLU A 140 2.01 10.65 -2.92
N ARG A 141 2.69 11.54 -3.61
CA ARG A 141 3.09 11.29 -5.00
C ARG A 141 4.05 10.10 -5.13
N ILE A 142 4.98 9.93 -4.17
CA ILE A 142 5.84 8.74 -4.10
C ILE A 142 4.99 7.49 -3.87
N ALA A 143 4.04 7.53 -2.94
CA ALA A 143 3.13 6.42 -2.64
C ALA A 143 2.30 6.03 -3.87
N VAL A 144 1.66 6.99 -4.53
CA VAL A 144 0.86 6.78 -5.75
C VAL A 144 1.67 6.08 -6.86
N ASP A 145 2.88 6.55 -7.15
CA ASP A 145 3.73 5.94 -8.18
C ASP A 145 4.19 4.54 -7.75
N HIS A 146 4.59 4.37 -6.49
CA HIS A 146 5.02 3.09 -5.94
C HIS A 146 3.88 2.06 -5.97
N TYR A 147 2.68 2.41 -5.51
CA TYR A 147 1.52 1.51 -5.55
C TYR A 147 1.13 1.11 -6.98
N ARG A 148 1.19 2.04 -7.94
CA ARG A 148 0.96 1.72 -9.36
C ARG A 148 1.96 0.70 -9.92
N GLU A 149 3.23 0.79 -9.51
CA GLU A 149 4.24 -0.20 -9.90
C GLU A 149 3.96 -1.56 -9.27
N LEU A 150 3.66 -1.60 -7.97
CA LEU A 150 3.37 -2.84 -7.24
C LEU A 150 2.11 -3.55 -7.78
N ILE A 151 1.05 -2.80 -8.10
CA ILE A 151 -0.18 -3.33 -8.70
C ILE A 151 0.13 -4.04 -10.03
N ARG A 152 1.00 -3.45 -10.86
CA ARG A 152 1.45 -4.08 -12.12
C ARG A 152 2.32 -5.30 -11.86
N TYR A 153 3.17 -5.26 -10.84
CA TYR A 153 4.02 -6.39 -10.46
C TYR A 153 3.21 -7.60 -10.02
N PHE A 154 2.23 -7.42 -9.13
CA PHE A 154 1.40 -8.53 -8.65
C PHE A 154 0.41 -9.04 -9.70
N ALA A 155 -0.11 -8.18 -10.56
CA ALA A 155 -0.97 -8.49 -11.70
C ALA A 155 -1.99 -9.62 -11.41
N ASP A 156 -1.92 -10.73 -12.15
CA ASP A 156 -2.80 -11.89 -11.97
C ASP A 156 -2.17 -13.00 -11.09
N ASP A 157 -0.91 -12.85 -10.71
CA ASP A 157 -0.18 -13.84 -9.91
C ASP A 157 -0.58 -13.81 -8.43
N ASP A 158 -0.87 -12.60 -7.88
CA ASP A 158 -1.45 -12.41 -6.55
C ASP A 158 -2.59 -11.39 -6.58
N PRO A 159 -3.78 -11.79 -7.03
CA PRO A 159 -4.92 -10.89 -7.14
C PRO A 159 -5.40 -10.35 -5.77
N ALA A 160 -5.17 -11.07 -4.67
CA ALA A 160 -5.57 -10.61 -3.34
C ALA A 160 -4.68 -9.43 -2.87
N THR A 161 -3.37 -9.55 -3.03
CA THR A 161 -2.43 -8.46 -2.74
C THR A 161 -2.70 -7.28 -3.69
N ARG A 162 -2.90 -7.52 -4.99
CA ARG A 162 -3.23 -6.46 -5.95
C ARG A 162 -4.48 -5.68 -5.54
N VAL A 163 -5.58 -6.36 -5.23
CA VAL A 163 -6.84 -5.69 -4.84
C VAL A 163 -6.69 -4.87 -3.56
N MET A 164 -5.92 -5.37 -2.59
CA MET A 164 -5.58 -4.60 -1.38
C MET A 164 -4.84 -3.30 -1.75
N LEU A 165 -3.81 -3.40 -2.59
CA LEU A 165 -3.01 -2.24 -3.03
C LEU A 165 -3.81 -1.28 -3.92
N GLU A 166 -4.74 -1.76 -4.75
CA GLU A 166 -5.68 -0.93 -5.52
C GLU A 166 -6.58 -0.12 -4.59
N GLY A 167 -7.04 -0.71 -3.46
CA GLY A 167 -7.81 -0.01 -2.44
C GLY A 167 -7.01 1.08 -1.75
N ILE A 168 -5.76 0.82 -1.38
CA ILE A 168 -4.86 1.80 -0.79
C ILE A 168 -4.58 2.93 -1.80
N LEU A 169 -4.19 2.60 -3.04
CA LEU A 169 -3.92 3.59 -4.08
C LEU A 169 -5.06 4.60 -4.26
N THR A 170 -6.31 4.15 -4.16
CA THR A 170 -7.46 5.06 -4.29
C THR A 170 -7.44 6.13 -3.20
N VAL A 171 -7.08 5.78 -1.97
CA VAL A 171 -6.99 6.71 -0.84
C VAL A 171 -5.76 7.62 -0.97
N GLU A 172 -4.60 7.07 -1.42
CA GLU A 172 -3.39 7.87 -1.66
C GLU A 172 -3.59 8.96 -2.75
N GLU A 173 -4.40 8.66 -3.77
CA GLU A 173 -4.77 9.66 -4.79
C GLU A 173 -5.69 10.74 -4.20
N GLU A 174 -6.56 10.42 -3.23
CA GLU A 174 -7.33 11.39 -2.45
C GLU A 174 -6.39 12.26 -1.58
N HIS A 175 -5.50 11.62 -0.79
CA HIS A 175 -4.52 12.34 0.04
C HIS A 175 -3.67 13.32 -0.79
N ALA A 176 -3.18 12.88 -1.96
CA ALA A 176 -2.43 13.74 -2.86
C ALA A 176 -3.25 14.95 -3.35
N THR A 177 -4.55 14.75 -3.62
CA THR A 177 -5.47 15.83 -4.01
C THR A 177 -5.67 16.81 -2.85
N ASP A 178 -5.93 16.32 -1.65
CA ASP A 178 -6.16 17.15 -0.46
C ASP A 178 -4.92 17.99 -0.11
N MET A 179 -3.74 17.39 -0.15
CA MET A 179 -2.48 18.11 0.08
C MET A 179 -2.21 19.15 -1.02
N HIS A 180 -2.52 18.84 -2.27
CA HIS A 180 -2.41 19.80 -3.36
C HIS A 180 -3.37 20.99 -3.18
N ASP A 181 -4.61 20.74 -2.82
CA ASP A 181 -5.63 21.78 -2.63
C ASP A 181 -5.28 22.67 -1.43
N LEU A 182 -4.77 22.10 -0.34
CA LEU A 182 -4.24 22.85 0.78
C LEU A 182 -3.05 23.73 0.39
N LEU A 183 -2.14 23.20 -0.44
CA LEU A 183 -0.99 23.98 -0.92
C LEU A 183 -1.44 25.16 -1.78
N VAL A 184 -2.36 24.95 -2.73
CA VAL A 184 -2.94 26.02 -3.56
C VAL A 184 -3.64 27.08 -2.71
N ALA A 185 -4.36 26.68 -1.66
CA ALA A 185 -5.05 27.60 -0.77
C ALA A 185 -4.08 28.50 0.04
N HIS A 186 -2.86 28.04 0.32
CA HIS A 186 -1.87 28.76 1.13
C HIS A 186 -0.81 29.53 0.31
N GLU A 187 -0.40 29.03 -0.83
CA GLU A 187 0.64 29.65 -1.69
C GLU A 187 0.14 30.08 -3.07
N GLY A 188 -1.07 29.71 -3.46
CA GLY A 188 -1.51 29.80 -4.86
C GLY A 188 -1.01 28.60 -5.69
N HIS A 189 -1.33 28.57 -6.99
CA HIS A 189 -0.91 27.47 -7.85
C HIS A 189 0.62 27.37 -7.89
N PRO A 190 1.21 26.24 -7.53
CA PRO A 190 2.63 26.03 -7.73
C PRO A 190 2.98 26.17 -9.21
N PRO A 191 4.17 26.73 -9.56
CA PRO A 191 4.59 26.78 -10.94
C PRO A 191 4.65 25.37 -11.52
N LEU A 192 4.10 25.18 -12.72
CA LEU A 192 4.31 23.94 -13.48
C LEU A 192 5.79 23.89 -13.83
N GLU A 193 6.53 23.00 -13.22
CA GLU A 193 7.89 22.69 -13.63
C GLU A 193 7.82 21.75 -14.84
N ASP A 194 8.48 22.14 -15.95
CA ASP A 194 8.55 21.40 -17.21
C ASP A 194 9.38 20.09 -17.09
#